data_9183c7a44b6820a8bb0a30aa552fac44
#
_entry.id   9183c7a44b6820a8bb0a30aa552fac44
#
_cell.length_a   1.000
_cell.length_b   1.000
_cell.length_c   1.000
_cell.angle_alpha   90.00
_cell.angle_beta   90.00
_cell.angle_gamma   90.00
#
_symmetry.space_group_name_H-M   'P 1'
#
loop_
_entity.id
_entity.type
_entity.pdbx_description
1 polymer ?
#
loop_
_entity_poly.entity_id
_entity_poly.type
_entity_poly.pdbx_seq_one_letter_code
_entity_poly.pdbx_strand_id
1 'polypeptide(L)'
;MQNQPKAEVWLRGPLAEIPALLQPAAHAFLQALEELQAITLPPHLLWEKPSGVASVGFHLRHLAGVLDRLFTYARQEQLSEEQLFYLRSEETSPIENCTYEYLLELFEKQINSAIEQIKNTDASSLTDMRLVGRAKIPSTHLGLLFHAAEHTQRHVGQLLVTARILNSQLE
;
A
#
# COMPACT_ATOMS: atom_id res chain seq x y z
N MET A 1 12.56 1.42 29.49
CA MET A 1 12.82 2.56 28.57
C MET A 1 11.57 2.71 27.73
N GLN A 2 10.80 3.79 27.94
CA GLN A 2 9.65 4.08 27.10
C GLN A 2 10.19 4.45 25.70
N ASN A 3 9.87 3.64 24.69
CA ASN A 3 10.17 3.95 23.30
C ASN A 3 9.42 5.25 22.96
N GLN A 4 10.13 6.35 22.80
CA GLN A 4 9.52 7.57 22.28
C GLN A 4 8.97 7.25 20.89
N PRO A 5 7.74 7.69 20.55
CA PRO A 5 7.17 7.46 19.23
C PRO A 5 8.13 8.03 18.18
N LYS A 6 8.43 7.22 17.19
CA LYS A 6 9.29 7.60 16.06
C LYS A 6 8.61 8.78 15.31
N ALA A 7 9.37 9.82 15.01
CA ALA A 7 8.84 10.95 14.23
C ALA A 7 8.28 10.47 12.88
N GLU A 8 7.21 11.09 12.39
CA GLU A 8 6.68 10.81 11.05
C GLU A 8 7.77 10.94 9.98
N VAL A 9 7.67 10.11 8.93
CA VAL A 9 8.72 10.00 7.91
C VAL A 9 9.05 11.35 7.25
N TRP A 10 8.03 12.14 6.94
CA TRP A 10 8.23 13.47 6.30
C TRP A 10 8.97 14.48 7.18
N LEU A 11 8.87 14.35 8.52
CA LEU A 11 9.60 15.19 9.48
C LEU A 11 11.11 14.89 9.53
N ARG A 12 11.53 13.78 8.97
CA ARG A 12 12.95 13.37 8.91
C ARG A 12 13.71 14.01 7.75
N GLY A 13 12.99 14.78 6.91
CA GLY A 13 13.56 15.47 5.76
C GLY A 13 13.46 14.70 4.45
N PRO A 14 14.07 15.20 3.39
CA PRO A 14 13.98 14.61 2.06
C PRO A 14 14.69 13.26 1.99
N LEU A 15 14.09 12.33 1.26
CA LEU A 15 14.68 11.03 0.95
C LEU A 15 15.70 11.17 -0.19
N ALA A 16 16.86 10.53 -0.01
CA ALA A 16 17.90 10.54 -1.04
C ALA A 16 17.40 9.91 -2.34
N GLU A 17 17.86 10.43 -3.47
CA GLU A 17 17.57 9.91 -4.82
C GLU A 17 16.09 9.99 -5.25
N ILE A 18 15.20 10.52 -4.43
CA ILE A 18 13.80 10.72 -4.78
C ILE A 18 13.59 12.10 -5.42
N PRO A 19 12.99 12.18 -6.64
CA PRO A 19 12.65 13.46 -7.26
C PRO A 19 11.80 14.34 -6.35
N ALA A 20 12.06 15.66 -6.33
CA ALA A 20 11.41 16.59 -5.40
C ALA A 20 9.88 16.52 -5.40
N LEU A 21 9.25 16.41 -6.58
CA LEU A 21 7.79 16.30 -6.71
C LEU A 21 7.22 14.98 -6.20
N LEU A 22 8.05 13.95 -6.04
CA LEU A 22 7.63 12.62 -5.60
C LEU A 22 7.97 12.35 -4.13
N GLN A 23 8.64 13.27 -3.43
CA GLN A 23 8.93 13.16 -2.01
C GLN A 23 7.67 12.84 -1.16
N PRO A 24 6.53 13.55 -1.34
CA PRO A 24 5.34 13.28 -0.55
C PRO A 24 4.80 11.86 -0.75
N ALA A 25 4.84 11.34 -1.97
CA ALA A 25 4.39 9.97 -2.25
C ALA A 25 5.32 8.93 -1.59
N ALA A 26 6.62 9.10 -1.70
CA ALA A 26 7.60 8.21 -1.07
C ALA A 26 7.51 8.25 0.47
N HIS A 27 7.34 9.45 1.07
CA HIS A 27 7.12 9.59 2.50
C HIS A 27 5.85 8.85 2.94
N ALA A 28 4.74 8.97 2.20
CA ALA A 28 3.49 8.29 2.51
C ALA A 28 3.64 6.76 2.48
N PHE A 29 4.35 6.22 1.50
CA PHE A 29 4.60 4.77 1.42
C PHE A 29 5.42 4.25 2.60
N LEU A 30 6.51 4.94 2.95
CA LEU A 30 7.33 4.54 4.09
C LEU A 30 6.60 4.72 5.43
N GLN A 31 5.80 5.77 5.58
CA GLN A 31 4.96 5.98 6.75
C GLN A 31 3.94 4.84 6.91
N ALA A 32 3.26 4.48 5.82
CA ALA A 32 2.32 3.36 5.78
C ALA A 32 2.97 2.04 6.26
N LEU A 33 4.16 1.74 5.76
CA LEU A 33 4.89 0.55 6.17
C LEU A 33 5.25 0.57 7.65
N GLU A 34 5.78 1.68 8.17
CA GLU A 34 6.15 1.81 9.58
C GLU A 34 4.93 1.70 10.52
N GLU A 35 3.79 2.27 10.15
CA GLU A 35 2.55 2.15 10.92
C GLU A 35 2.05 0.71 10.97
N LEU A 36 2.10 -0.01 9.86
CA LEU A 36 1.69 -1.40 9.81
C LEU A 36 2.68 -2.33 10.54
N GLN A 37 3.99 -2.05 10.49
CA GLN A 37 4.99 -2.80 11.26
C GLN A 37 4.82 -2.67 12.79
N ALA A 38 4.11 -1.64 13.25
CA ALA A 38 3.84 -1.44 14.67
C ALA A 38 2.62 -2.23 15.20
N ILE A 39 1.86 -2.91 14.31
CA ILE A 39 0.69 -3.69 14.67
C ILE A 39 1.06 -5.15 14.90
N THR A 40 0.37 -5.76 15.85
CA THR A 40 0.29 -7.21 16.01
C THR A 40 -1.18 -7.63 15.96
N LEU A 41 -1.47 -8.72 15.23
CA LEU A 41 -2.83 -9.25 15.14
C LEU A 41 -2.80 -10.78 15.18
N PRO A 42 -3.56 -11.43 16.08
CA PRO A 42 -3.67 -12.89 16.10
C PRO A 42 -4.21 -13.44 14.76
N PRO A 43 -3.68 -14.57 14.26
CA PRO A 43 -4.05 -15.11 12.94
C PRO A 43 -5.55 -15.35 12.76
N HIS A 44 -6.27 -15.77 13.82
CA HIS A 44 -7.72 -16.03 13.74
C HIS A 44 -8.55 -14.76 13.54
N LEU A 45 -8.03 -13.56 13.83
CA LEU A 45 -8.71 -12.28 13.60
C LEU A 45 -8.41 -11.66 12.23
N LEU A 46 -7.45 -12.19 11.47
CA LEU A 46 -6.95 -11.60 10.23
C LEU A 46 -8.04 -11.36 9.19
N TRP A 47 -9.02 -12.26 9.12
CA TRP A 47 -10.13 -12.23 8.15
C TRP A 47 -11.48 -11.85 8.77
N GLU A 48 -11.51 -11.52 10.07
CA GLU A 48 -12.73 -11.06 10.73
C GLU A 48 -13.18 -9.69 10.19
N LYS A 49 -14.50 -9.55 10.05
CA LYS A 49 -15.15 -8.32 9.53
C LYS A 49 -16.04 -7.69 10.61
N PRO A 50 -15.45 -6.98 11.61
CA PRO A 50 -16.24 -6.42 12.71
C PRO A 50 -17.27 -5.42 12.16
N SER A 51 -18.54 -5.57 12.55
CA SER A 51 -19.65 -4.74 12.05
C SER A 51 -19.77 -4.67 10.51
N GLY A 52 -19.26 -5.67 9.79
CA GLY A 52 -19.33 -5.74 8.32
C GLY A 52 -18.30 -4.91 7.57
N VAL A 53 -17.36 -4.23 8.26
CA VAL A 53 -16.25 -3.53 7.59
C VAL A 53 -15.22 -4.52 7.04
N ALA A 54 -14.40 -4.07 6.10
CA ALA A 54 -13.37 -4.91 5.49
C ALA A 54 -12.35 -5.42 6.51
N SER A 55 -11.91 -6.67 6.35
CA SER A 55 -10.93 -7.31 7.23
C SER A 55 -9.52 -6.74 7.08
N VAL A 56 -8.68 -6.92 8.09
CA VAL A 56 -7.26 -6.56 8.04
C VAL A 56 -6.54 -7.31 6.91
N GLY A 57 -6.83 -8.59 6.74
CA GLY A 57 -6.26 -9.41 5.66
C GLY A 57 -6.62 -8.89 4.27
N PHE A 58 -7.88 -8.48 4.04
CA PHE A 58 -8.27 -7.81 2.81
C PHE A 58 -7.44 -6.53 2.56
N HIS A 59 -7.35 -5.65 3.57
CA HIS A 59 -6.62 -4.39 3.40
C HIS A 59 -5.15 -4.60 3.05
N LEU A 60 -4.45 -5.53 3.72
CA LEU A 60 -3.04 -5.83 3.41
C LEU A 60 -2.87 -6.38 1.99
N ARG A 61 -3.74 -7.31 1.57
CA ARG A 61 -3.71 -7.83 0.20
C ARG A 61 -4.03 -6.74 -0.83
N HIS A 62 -5.05 -5.94 -0.55
CA HIS A 62 -5.45 -4.84 -1.43
C HIS A 62 -4.33 -3.81 -1.57
N LEU A 63 -3.68 -3.42 -0.47
CA LEU A 63 -2.53 -2.50 -0.46
C LEU A 63 -1.40 -3.00 -1.36
N ALA A 64 -0.99 -4.26 -1.22
CA ALA A 64 0.04 -4.83 -2.09
C ALA A 64 -0.41 -4.86 -3.56
N GLY A 65 -1.62 -5.34 -3.83
CA GLY A 65 -2.15 -5.48 -5.19
C GLY A 65 -2.39 -4.15 -5.89
N VAL A 66 -2.90 -3.13 -5.19
CA VAL A 66 -3.17 -1.83 -5.82
C VAL A 66 -1.87 -1.09 -6.16
N LEU A 67 -0.84 -1.18 -5.32
CA LEU A 67 0.48 -0.62 -5.64
C LEU A 67 1.05 -1.26 -6.89
N ASP A 68 1.09 -2.58 -6.96
CA ASP A 68 1.57 -3.30 -8.13
C ASP A 68 0.84 -2.85 -9.41
N ARG A 69 -0.48 -2.79 -9.39
CA ARG A 69 -1.30 -2.40 -10.54
C ARG A 69 -1.09 -0.93 -10.95
N LEU A 70 -1.09 0.00 -10.01
CA LEU A 70 -0.94 1.43 -10.33
C LEU A 70 0.45 1.74 -10.86
N PHE A 71 1.48 1.11 -10.32
CA PHE A 71 2.85 1.26 -10.81
C PHE A 71 3.06 0.58 -12.17
N THR A 72 2.35 -0.51 -12.47
CA THR A 72 2.30 -1.10 -13.81
C THR A 72 1.71 -0.11 -14.83
N TYR A 73 0.57 0.52 -14.52
CA TYR A 73 -0.01 1.55 -15.39
C TYR A 73 0.89 2.79 -15.51
N ALA A 74 1.61 3.17 -14.46
CA ALA A 74 2.56 4.28 -14.50
C ALA A 74 3.69 4.03 -15.52
N ARG A 75 4.11 2.77 -15.71
CA ARG A 75 5.04 2.33 -16.76
C ARG A 75 4.40 2.17 -18.15
N GLN A 76 3.09 2.47 -18.30
CA GLN A 76 2.30 2.28 -19.51
C GLN A 76 2.14 0.80 -19.93
N GLU A 77 2.28 -0.11 -18.98
CA GLU A 77 2.11 -1.53 -19.18
C GLU A 77 0.66 -1.97 -18.92
N GLN A 78 0.28 -3.10 -19.49
CA GLN A 78 -1.00 -3.76 -19.22
C GLN A 78 -0.84 -4.70 -18.03
N LEU A 79 -1.94 -4.90 -17.28
CA LEU A 79 -1.92 -5.88 -16.19
C LEU A 79 -1.76 -7.30 -16.74
N SER A 80 -0.94 -8.09 -16.06
CA SER A 80 -0.82 -9.52 -16.31
C SER A 80 -2.04 -10.30 -15.83
N GLU A 81 -2.17 -11.55 -16.28
CA GLU A 81 -3.23 -12.45 -15.78
C GLU A 81 -3.07 -12.74 -14.28
N GLU A 82 -1.83 -12.78 -13.77
CA GLU A 82 -1.55 -12.94 -12.34
C GLU A 82 -2.06 -11.73 -11.53
N GLN A 83 -1.82 -10.51 -12.01
CA GLN A 83 -2.34 -9.29 -11.38
C GLN A 83 -3.87 -9.25 -11.39
N LEU A 84 -4.51 -9.68 -12.47
CA LEU A 84 -5.95 -9.79 -12.58
C LEU A 84 -6.53 -10.88 -11.67
N PHE A 85 -5.85 -12.01 -11.54
CA PHE A 85 -6.21 -13.07 -10.60
C PHE A 85 -6.07 -12.58 -9.15
N TYR A 86 -4.96 -11.93 -8.82
CA TYR A 86 -4.73 -11.35 -7.50
C TYR A 86 -5.85 -10.38 -7.12
N LEU A 87 -6.21 -9.46 -8.02
CA LEU A 87 -7.32 -8.51 -7.80
C LEU A 87 -8.64 -9.20 -7.44
N ARG A 88 -8.97 -10.30 -8.14
CA ARG A 88 -10.21 -11.05 -7.88
C ARG A 88 -10.20 -11.84 -6.58
N SER A 89 -9.03 -12.09 -6.01
CA SER A 89 -8.83 -12.94 -4.82
C SER A 89 -8.43 -12.17 -3.55
N GLU A 90 -8.46 -10.83 -3.57
CA GLU A 90 -7.99 -10.01 -2.44
C GLU A 90 -8.77 -10.24 -1.14
N GLU A 91 -10.03 -10.69 -1.22
CA GLU A 91 -10.88 -10.98 -0.04
C GLU A 91 -10.63 -12.34 0.61
N THR A 92 -9.77 -13.17 0.04
CA THR A 92 -9.53 -14.53 0.53
C THR A 92 -8.08 -14.74 0.95
N SER A 93 -7.86 -15.69 1.85
CA SER A 93 -6.50 -16.08 2.24
C SER A 93 -5.73 -16.65 1.04
N PRO A 94 -4.49 -16.19 0.78
CA PRO A 94 -3.68 -16.69 -0.33
C PRO A 94 -3.04 -18.05 -0.05
N ILE A 95 -2.88 -18.42 1.21
CA ILE A 95 -2.27 -19.67 1.68
C ILE A 95 -2.99 -20.18 2.92
N GLU A 96 -2.83 -21.47 3.21
CA GLU A 96 -3.25 -22.04 4.48
C GLU A 96 -2.46 -21.44 5.64
N ASN A 97 -3.12 -21.21 6.78
CA ASN A 97 -2.51 -20.60 7.98
C ASN A 97 -1.81 -19.25 7.71
N CYS A 98 -2.41 -18.42 6.86
CA CYS A 98 -1.92 -17.09 6.56
C CYS A 98 -1.85 -16.22 7.82
N THR A 99 -0.75 -15.52 8.01
CA THR A 99 -0.54 -14.61 9.15
C THR A 99 -0.49 -13.15 8.71
N TYR A 100 -0.62 -12.24 9.68
CA TYR A 100 -0.43 -10.80 9.47
C TYR A 100 0.96 -10.50 8.90
N GLU A 101 1.99 -11.10 9.47
CA GLU A 101 3.39 -10.90 9.10
C GLU A 101 3.65 -11.32 7.65
N TYR A 102 3.08 -12.45 7.23
CA TYR A 102 3.19 -12.90 5.84
C TYR A 102 2.62 -11.87 4.84
N LEU A 103 1.43 -11.33 5.14
CA LEU A 103 0.82 -10.32 4.26
C LEU A 103 1.56 -8.97 4.33
N LEU A 104 2.09 -8.62 5.49
CA LEU A 104 2.91 -7.44 5.66
C LEU A 104 4.21 -7.52 4.83
N GLU A 105 4.87 -8.67 4.80
CA GLU A 105 6.04 -8.90 3.94
C GLU A 105 5.73 -8.73 2.45
N LEU A 106 4.55 -9.17 2.00
CA LEU A 106 4.12 -8.94 0.62
C LEU A 106 3.92 -7.44 0.32
N PHE A 107 3.32 -6.71 1.25
CA PHE A 107 3.17 -5.26 1.11
C PHE A 107 4.53 -4.54 1.14
N GLU A 108 5.43 -4.90 2.05
CA GLU A 108 6.79 -4.35 2.11
C GLU A 108 7.56 -4.54 0.79
N LYS A 109 7.45 -5.71 0.17
CA LYS A 109 8.05 -5.94 -1.17
C LYS A 109 7.51 -4.97 -2.21
N GLN A 110 6.21 -4.69 -2.20
CA GLN A 110 5.60 -3.74 -3.12
C GLN A 110 6.02 -2.29 -2.82
N ILE A 111 6.12 -1.90 -1.55
CA ILE A 111 6.66 -0.60 -1.15
C ILE A 111 8.09 -0.42 -1.68
N ASN A 112 8.96 -1.42 -1.47
CA ASN A 112 10.34 -1.36 -1.94
C ASN A 112 10.41 -1.23 -3.48
N SER A 113 9.60 -1.99 -4.20
CA SER A 113 9.49 -1.90 -5.66
C SER A 113 8.99 -0.52 -6.11
N ALA A 114 7.97 0.03 -5.43
CA ALA A 114 7.43 1.36 -5.71
C ALA A 114 8.48 2.46 -5.49
N ILE A 115 9.21 2.41 -4.39
CA ILE A 115 10.30 3.37 -4.07
C ILE A 115 11.40 3.30 -5.14
N GLU A 116 11.81 2.11 -5.56
CA GLU A 116 12.81 1.97 -6.64
C GLU A 116 12.32 2.52 -7.98
N GLN A 117 11.04 2.30 -8.31
CA GLN A 117 10.47 2.90 -9.53
C GLN A 117 10.40 4.43 -9.43
N ILE A 118 10.04 4.98 -8.26
CA ILE A 118 10.04 6.43 -8.01
C ILE A 118 11.44 7.03 -8.18
N LYS A 119 12.48 6.40 -7.62
CA LYS A 119 13.88 6.84 -7.79
C LYS A 119 14.28 6.93 -9.25
N ASN A 120 13.87 5.96 -10.05
CA ASN A 120 14.20 5.87 -11.47
C ASN A 120 13.22 6.65 -12.37
N THR A 121 12.28 7.39 -11.81
CA THR A 121 11.30 8.17 -12.58
C THR A 121 11.95 9.45 -13.12
N ASP A 122 11.92 9.61 -14.45
CA ASP A 122 12.29 10.86 -15.08
C ASP A 122 11.25 11.96 -14.76
N ALA A 123 11.68 13.01 -14.09
CA ALA A 123 10.81 14.13 -13.71
C ALA A 123 10.13 14.80 -14.91
N SER A 124 10.75 14.76 -16.11
CA SER A 124 10.15 15.30 -17.33
C SER A 124 8.91 14.53 -17.79
N SER A 125 8.77 13.26 -17.41
CA SER A 125 7.65 12.40 -17.77
C SER A 125 6.43 12.56 -16.86
N LEU A 126 6.52 13.32 -15.77
CA LEU A 126 5.47 13.39 -14.74
C LEU A 126 4.13 13.94 -15.24
N THR A 127 4.15 14.78 -16.27
CA THR A 127 2.94 15.31 -16.90
C THR A 127 2.42 14.48 -18.07
N ASP A 128 3.14 13.43 -18.47
CA ASP A 128 2.73 12.57 -19.56
C ASP A 128 1.44 11.83 -19.23
N MET A 129 0.59 11.68 -20.24
CA MET A 129 -0.67 10.96 -20.12
C MET A 129 -0.42 9.49 -19.80
N ARG A 130 -1.24 8.96 -18.90
CA ARG A 130 -1.35 7.54 -18.55
C ARG A 130 -2.80 7.12 -18.63
N LEU A 131 -3.06 5.94 -19.19
CA LEU A 131 -4.41 5.40 -19.33
C LEU A 131 -4.59 4.22 -18.38
N VAL A 132 -5.63 4.27 -17.53
CA VAL A 132 -5.86 3.30 -16.47
C VAL A 132 -6.98 2.33 -16.83
N GLY A 133 -6.69 1.05 -16.70
CA GLY A 133 -7.65 -0.03 -16.84
C GLY A 133 -8.23 -0.17 -18.26
N ARG A 134 -9.20 -1.07 -18.39
CA ARG A 134 -9.87 -1.35 -19.67
C ARG A 134 -10.65 -0.15 -20.21
N ALA A 135 -11.16 0.69 -19.31
CA ALA A 135 -11.89 1.91 -19.68
C ALA A 135 -10.96 3.04 -20.15
N LYS A 136 -9.63 2.83 -20.11
CA LYS A 136 -8.63 3.83 -20.49
C LYS A 136 -8.87 5.20 -19.84
N ILE A 137 -9.16 5.18 -18.53
CA ILE A 137 -9.40 6.41 -17.77
C ILE A 137 -8.14 7.27 -17.82
N PRO A 138 -8.22 8.52 -18.28
CA PRO A 138 -7.05 9.37 -18.43
C PRO A 138 -6.54 9.85 -17.07
N SER A 139 -5.23 9.78 -16.89
CA SER A 139 -4.49 10.35 -15.78
C SER A 139 -3.14 10.88 -16.28
N THR A 140 -2.30 11.38 -15.39
CA THR A 140 -0.89 11.65 -15.68
C THR A 140 0.00 10.68 -14.93
N HIS A 141 1.28 10.61 -15.27
CA HIS A 141 2.25 9.82 -14.52
C HIS A 141 2.25 10.24 -13.03
N LEU A 142 2.39 11.55 -12.76
CA LEU A 142 2.29 12.10 -11.42
C LEU A 142 0.95 11.77 -10.75
N GLY A 143 -0.15 11.90 -11.50
CA GLY A 143 -1.49 11.61 -10.98
C GLY A 143 -1.63 10.17 -10.50
N LEU A 144 -1.04 9.19 -11.21
CA LEU A 144 -1.04 7.79 -10.78
C LEU A 144 -0.19 7.56 -9.53
N LEU A 145 1.01 8.14 -9.47
CA LEU A 145 1.89 7.99 -8.30
C LEU A 145 1.28 8.66 -7.06
N PHE A 146 0.64 9.82 -7.24
CA PHE A 146 -0.08 10.50 -6.16
C PHE A 146 -1.30 9.67 -5.71
N HIS A 147 -2.09 9.17 -6.67
CA HIS A 147 -3.25 8.31 -6.35
C HIS A 147 -2.82 7.04 -5.60
N ALA A 148 -1.72 6.42 -5.98
CA ALA A 148 -1.19 5.27 -5.26
C ALA A 148 -0.89 5.60 -3.79
N ALA A 149 -0.29 6.77 -3.52
CA ALA A 149 0.05 7.20 -2.18
C ALA A 149 -1.20 7.53 -1.33
N GLU A 150 -2.14 8.32 -1.86
CA GLU A 150 -3.37 8.67 -1.13
C GLU A 150 -4.25 7.44 -0.86
N HIS A 151 -4.35 6.54 -1.85
CA HIS A 151 -5.10 5.30 -1.72
C HIS A 151 -4.49 4.37 -0.66
N THR A 152 -3.15 4.29 -0.62
CA THR A 152 -2.43 3.56 0.43
C THR A 152 -2.77 4.13 1.80
N GLN A 153 -2.67 5.44 2.01
CA GLN A 153 -2.97 6.08 3.29
C GLN A 153 -4.43 5.86 3.72
N ARG A 154 -5.38 5.91 2.79
CA ARG A 154 -6.80 5.64 3.06
C ARG A 154 -7.00 4.23 3.62
N HIS A 155 -6.42 3.21 2.95
CA HIS A 155 -6.59 1.82 3.38
C HIS A 155 -5.79 1.49 4.65
N VAL A 156 -4.63 2.11 4.87
CA VAL A 156 -3.89 2.00 6.14
C VAL A 156 -4.72 2.54 7.29
N GLY A 157 -5.29 3.74 7.16
CA GLY A 157 -6.17 4.31 8.19
C GLY A 157 -7.35 3.41 8.54
N GLN A 158 -8.00 2.80 7.53
CA GLN A 158 -9.09 1.84 7.74
C GLN A 158 -8.60 0.57 8.44
N LEU A 159 -7.48 0.02 8.01
CA LEU A 159 -6.87 -1.17 8.62
C LEU A 159 -6.54 -0.93 10.09
N LEU A 160 -5.91 0.21 10.42
CA LEU A 160 -5.54 0.57 11.79
C LEU A 160 -6.75 0.60 12.72
N VAL A 161 -7.87 1.16 12.25
CA VAL A 161 -9.14 1.20 13.01
C VAL A 161 -9.70 -0.20 13.18
N THR A 162 -9.75 -1.00 12.11
CA THR A 162 -10.25 -2.38 12.17
C THR A 162 -9.41 -3.24 13.13
N ALA A 163 -8.07 -3.17 13.03
CA ALA A 163 -7.17 -3.92 13.91
C ALA A 163 -7.34 -3.52 15.39
N ARG A 164 -7.51 -2.21 15.67
CA ARG A 164 -7.76 -1.73 17.04
C ARG A 164 -9.07 -2.27 17.61
N ILE A 165 -10.15 -2.26 16.82
CA ILE A 165 -11.45 -2.82 17.23
C ILE A 165 -11.31 -4.32 17.54
N LEU A 166 -10.63 -5.08 16.69
CA LEU A 166 -10.45 -6.51 16.89
C LEU A 166 -9.60 -6.82 18.13
N ASN A 167 -8.50 -6.11 18.33
CA ASN A 167 -7.64 -6.30 19.50
C ASN A 167 -8.34 -5.92 20.82
N SER A 168 -9.22 -4.91 20.83
CA SER A 168 -9.97 -4.55 22.04
C SER A 168 -11.01 -5.60 22.50
N GLN A 169 -11.31 -6.58 21.66
CA GLN A 169 -12.20 -7.69 22.01
C GLN A 169 -11.45 -8.85 22.72
N LEU A 170 -10.14 -8.76 22.80
CA LEU A 170 -9.28 -9.75 23.48
C LEU A 170 -8.98 -9.38 24.96
N GLU A 171 -9.30 -8.16 25.38
CA GLU A 171 -9.18 -7.63 26.75
C GLU A 171 -10.46 -7.89 27.56
#